data_3804803e5c19dd7b1e977bf6eb5faf9e
#
_entry.id   3804803e5c19dd7b1e977bf6eb5faf9e
#
_cell.length_a   1.000
_cell.length_b   1.000
_cell.length_c   1.000
_cell.angle_alpha   90.00
_cell.angle_beta   90.00
_cell.angle_gamma   90.00
#
_symmetry.space_group_name_H-M   'P 1'
#
loop_
_entity.id
_entity.type
_entity.pdbx_description
1 polymer ?
#
loop_
_entity_poly.entity_id
_entity_poly.type
_entity_poly.pdbx_seq_one_letter_code
_entity_poly.pdbx_strand_id
1 'polypeptide(L)'
;SHGVIDKDKEYMVAVEYKDKLKTKCPGVEQNAGNLSGGNQQKVLLAKWMFTEPDVLILDEPTRGIDVGAKYEIYCIINRLVEEGKSVIMISSELPEVLGMSDRIYIMNEGRLAGEVDASEATQEYIMSCILKADKGE
;
A
#
# COMPACT_ATOMS: atom_id res chain seq x y z
N SER A 1 5.16 26.79 -13.99
CA SER A 1 6.47 27.13 -14.54
C SER A 1 7.33 25.88 -14.70
N HIS A 2 7.92 25.73 -15.88
CA HIS A 2 8.74 24.54 -16.19
C HIS A 2 10.05 24.56 -15.39
N GLY A 3 10.28 23.55 -14.57
CA GLY A 3 11.53 23.32 -13.85
C GLY A 3 11.76 24.20 -12.61
N VAL A 4 10.81 25.04 -12.21
CA VAL A 4 10.90 25.86 -11.01
C VAL A 4 9.95 25.32 -9.93
N ILE A 5 10.50 25.02 -8.76
CA ILE A 5 9.71 24.59 -7.58
C ILE A 5 9.20 25.84 -6.87
N ASP A 6 7.88 25.98 -6.78
CA ASP A 6 7.24 26.98 -5.94
C ASP A 6 7.24 26.47 -4.49
N LYS A 7 8.13 27.02 -3.67
CA LYS A 7 8.33 26.56 -2.28
C LYS A 7 7.10 26.76 -1.41
N ASP A 8 6.35 27.84 -1.62
CA ASP A 8 5.15 28.10 -0.82
C ASP A 8 4.04 27.09 -1.15
N LYS A 9 3.87 26.81 -2.44
CA LYS A 9 2.93 25.80 -2.90
C LYS A 9 3.33 24.40 -2.45
N GLU A 10 4.62 24.08 -2.53
CA GLU A 10 5.16 22.80 -2.03
C GLU A 10 4.90 22.65 -0.53
N TYR A 11 5.16 23.67 0.27
CA TYR A 11 4.90 23.68 1.70
C TYR A 11 3.40 23.45 2.02
N MET A 12 2.51 24.18 1.36
CA MET A 12 1.06 24.04 1.56
C MET A 12 0.58 22.64 1.21
N VAL A 13 1.04 22.06 0.11
CA VAL A 13 0.72 20.67 -0.29
C VAL A 13 1.25 19.69 0.73
N ALA A 14 2.47 19.86 1.22
CA ALA A 14 3.05 18.98 2.24
C ALA A 14 2.25 19.01 3.56
N VAL A 15 1.78 20.18 3.99
CA VAL A 15 0.91 20.32 5.16
C VAL A 15 -0.41 19.61 4.94
N GLU A 16 -1.06 19.81 3.79
CA GLU A 16 -2.32 19.16 3.45
C GLU A 16 -2.20 17.62 3.52
N TYR A 17 -1.18 17.05 2.87
CA TYR A 17 -0.98 15.60 2.88
C TYR A 17 -0.55 15.07 4.25
N LYS A 18 0.25 15.81 5.01
CA LYS A 18 0.56 15.47 6.39
C LYS A 18 -0.70 15.30 7.24
N ASP A 19 -1.63 16.26 7.14
CA ASP A 19 -2.87 16.22 7.89
C ASP A 19 -3.84 15.17 7.37
N LYS A 20 -3.97 15.06 6.04
CA LYS A 20 -4.83 14.08 5.38
C LYS A 20 -4.44 12.64 5.72
N LEU A 21 -3.15 12.34 5.81
CA LEU A 21 -2.63 11.01 6.11
C LEU A 21 -2.29 10.81 7.60
N LYS A 22 -2.55 11.81 8.44
CA LYS A 22 -2.25 11.79 9.89
C LYS A 22 -0.78 11.41 10.17
N THR A 23 0.13 11.94 9.38
CA THR A 23 1.56 11.72 9.55
C THR A 23 2.07 12.47 10.79
N LYS A 24 2.62 11.74 11.74
CA LYS A 24 3.17 12.32 12.99
C LYS A 24 4.60 12.75 12.76
N CYS A 25 4.83 14.05 12.76
CA CYS A 25 6.18 14.65 12.68
C CYS A 25 6.15 16.07 13.27
N PRO A 26 7.30 16.60 13.71
CA PRO A 26 7.40 17.96 14.26
C PRO A 26 7.01 19.06 13.26
N GLY A 27 7.25 18.82 11.97
CA GLY A 27 6.92 19.74 10.89
C GLY A 27 7.15 19.09 9.54
N VAL A 28 6.65 19.70 8.47
CA VAL A 28 6.78 19.16 7.10
C VAL A 28 8.20 19.24 6.54
N GLU A 29 9.07 20.03 7.16
CA GLU A 29 10.48 20.13 6.80
C GLU A 29 11.35 19.03 7.45
N GLN A 30 10.76 18.20 8.33
CA GLN A 30 11.42 17.08 8.97
C GLN A 30 11.92 16.08 7.92
N ASN A 31 13.16 15.63 8.06
CA ASN A 31 13.68 14.56 7.23
C ASN A 31 12.90 13.26 7.46
N ALA A 32 12.41 12.66 6.40
CA ALA A 32 11.63 11.43 6.46
C ALA A 32 12.39 10.26 7.11
N GLY A 33 13.72 10.23 7.00
CA GLY A 33 14.55 9.22 7.65
C GLY A 33 14.50 9.24 9.18
N ASN A 34 14.06 10.34 9.79
CA ASN A 34 13.91 10.50 11.23
C ASN A 34 12.51 10.13 11.75
N LEU A 35 11.61 9.72 10.86
CA LEU A 35 10.26 9.29 11.21
C LEU A 35 10.21 7.78 11.51
N SER A 36 9.17 7.37 12.24
CA SER A 36 8.88 5.93 12.38
C SER A 36 8.61 5.28 11.02
N GLY A 37 8.78 3.97 10.93
CA GLY A 37 8.52 3.21 9.69
C GLY A 37 7.12 3.46 9.12
N GLY A 38 6.09 3.47 9.98
CA GLY A 38 4.72 3.77 9.58
C GLY A 38 4.54 5.19 9.05
N ASN A 39 5.17 6.18 9.66
CA ASN A 39 5.12 7.56 9.18
C ASN A 39 5.93 7.75 7.89
N GLN A 40 7.07 7.07 7.74
CA GLN A 40 7.82 7.05 6.48
C GLN A 40 6.98 6.49 5.34
N GLN A 41 6.25 5.41 5.58
CA GLN A 41 5.36 4.80 4.59
C GLN A 41 4.20 5.73 4.20
N LYS A 42 3.63 6.46 5.16
CA LYS A 42 2.61 7.48 4.87
C LYS A 42 3.15 8.61 4.00
N VAL A 43 4.37 9.08 4.25
CA VAL A 43 5.02 10.09 3.41
C VAL A 43 5.23 9.58 1.98
N LEU A 44 5.64 8.32 1.83
CA LEU A 44 5.81 7.69 0.52
C LEU A 44 4.46 7.61 -0.23
N LEU A 45 3.40 7.19 0.46
CA LEU A 45 2.05 7.16 -0.12
C LEU A 45 1.59 8.57 -0.53
N ALA A 46 1.82 9.59 0.31
CA ALA A 46 1.50 10.97 -0.02
C ALA A 46 2.19 11.44 -1.30
N LYS A 47 3.46 11.11 -1.47
CA LYS A 47 4.24 11.42 -2.66
C LYS A 47 3.60 10.84 -3.93
N TRP A 48 3.19 9.57 -3.90
CA TRP A 48 2.55 8.92 -5.03
C TRP A 48 1.12 9.42 -5.27
N MET A 49 0.36 9.68 -4.20
CA MET A 49 -0.98 10.24 -4.31
C MET A 49 -1.00 11.62 -4.93
N PHE A 50 0.05 12.42 -4.70
CA PHE A 50 0.19 13.75 -5.30
C PHE A 50 0.22 13.72 -6.83
N THR A 51 0.66 12.62 -7.43
CA THR A 51 0.64 12.44 -8.89
C THR A 51 -0.74 12.05 -9.43
N GLU A 52 -1.72 11.85 -8.54
CA GLU A 52 -3.11 11.45 -8.86
C GLU A 52 -3.21 10.25 -9.81
N PRO A 53 -2.53 9.13 -9.53
CA PRO A 53 -2.57 7.96 -10.41
C PRO A 53 -3.95 7.30 -10.39
N ASP A 54 -4.37 6.73 -11.50
CA ASP A 54 -5.59 5.90 -11.56
C ASP A 54 -5.34 4.50 -11.00
N VAL A 55 -4.13 3.99 -11.17
CA VAL A 55 -3.70 2.68 -10.65
C VAL A 55 -2.44 2.86 -9.81
N LEU A 56 -2.47 2.32 -8.61
CA LEU A 56 -1.34 2.34 -7.67
C LEU A 56 -0.89 0.92 -7.39
N ILE A 57 0.40 0.64 -7.57
CA ILE A 57 1.01 -0.65 -7.26
C ILE A 57 1.84 -0.48 -5.98
N LEU A 58 1.50 -1.23 -4.95
CA LEU A 58 2.15 -1.21 -3.64
C LEU A 58 2.82 -2.56 -3.38
N ASP A 59 4.14 -2.55 -3.27
CA ASP A 59 4.93 -3.74 -2.99
C ASP A 59 5.29 -3.79 -1.50
N GLU A 60 4.75 -4.78 -0.79
CA GLU A 60 4.92 -4.99 0.65
C GLU A 60 4.72 -3.71 1.49
N PRO A 61 3.55 -3.03 1.36
CA PRO A 61 3.36 -1.68 1.90
C PRO A 61 3.41 -1.60 3.42
N THR A 62 3.29 -2.72 4.11
CA THR A 62 3.25 -2.76 5.59
C THR A 62 4.39 -3.57 6.19
N ARG A 63 5.35 -3.98 5.38
CA ARG A 63 6.47 -4.80 5.84
C ARG A 63 7.31 -4.05 6.89
N GLY A 64 7.53 -4.71 8.03
CA GLY A 64 8.31 -4.15 9.12
C GLY A 64 7.63 -3.03 9.91
N ILE A 65 6.33 -2.85 9.73
CA ILE A 65 5.53 -1.81 10.38
C ILE A 65 4.71 -2.43 11.53
N ASP A 66 4.57 -1.70 12.64
CA ASP A 66 3.77 -2.16 13.77
C ASP A 66 2.26 -2.22 13.45
N VAL A 67 1.52 -3.00 14.25
CA VAL A 67 0.10 -3.29 14.01
C VAL A 67 -0.77 -2.03 13.92
N GLY A 68 -0.54 -1.05 14.78
CA GLY A 68 -1.31 0.20 14.79
C GLY A 68 -1.09 1.02 13.51
N ALA A 69 0.16 1.15 13.09
CA ALA A 69 0.51 1.85 11.86
C ALA A 69 0.04 1.10 10.62
N LYS A 70 0.06 -0.24 10.61
CA LYS A 70 -0.54 -1.05 9.53
C LYS A 70 -2.01 -0.70 9.31
N TYR A 71 -2.77 -0.64 10.39
CA TYR A 71 -4.21 -0.29 10.32
C TYR A 71 -4.44 1.08 9.66
N GLU A 72 -3.63 2.06 10.02
CA GLU A 72 -3.73 3.39 9.41
C GLU A 72 -3.42 3.36 7.89
N ILE A 73 -2.44 2.56 7.46
CA ILE A 73 -2.12 2.35 6.05
C ILE A 73 -3.28 1.67 5.32
N TYR A 74 -3.90 0.66 5.91
CA TYR A 74 -5.08 0.00 5.35
C TYR A 74 -6.25 0.97 5.15
N CYS A 75 -6.47 1.85 6.11
CA CYS A 75 -7.50 2.89 5.98
C CYS A 75 -7.21 3.86 4.82
N ILE A 76 -5.96 4.20 4.59
CA ILE A 76 -5.53 5.04 3.45
C ILE A 76 -5.81 4.31 2.13
N ILE A 77 -5.42 3.04 2.02
CA ILE A 77 -5.66 2.22 0.83
C ILE A 77 -7.15 2.10 0.53
N ASN A 78 -7.97 1.81 1.54
CA ASN A 78 -9.42 1.71 1.37
C ASN A 78 -10.04 3.02 0.91
N ARG A 79 -9.56 4.15 1.43
CA ARG A 79 -10.02 5.48 1.01
C ARG A 79 -9.70 5.74 -0.45
N LEU A 80 -8.51 5.36 -0.93
CA LEU A 80 -8.14 5.49 -2.34
C LEU A 80 -9.07 4.70 -3.25
N VAL A 81 -9.41 3.48 -2.85
CA VAL A 81 -10.36 2.65 -3.61
C VAL A 81 -11.76 3.26 -3.61
N GLU A 82 -12.23 3.79 -2.48
CA GLU A 82 -13.51 4.51 -2.40
C GLU A 82 -13.55 5.75 -3.28
N GLU A 83 -12.41 6.43 -3.47
CA GLU A 83 -12.26 7.57 -4.37
C GLU A 83 -12.18 7.17 -5.86
N GLY A 84 -12.31 5.89 -6.18
CA GLY A 84 -12.31 5.36 -7.55
C GLY A 84 -10.95 4.95 -8.08
N LYS A 85 -9.91 4.92 -7.23
CA LYS A 85 -8.59 4.43 -7.61
C LYS A 85 -8.55 2.91 -7.58
N SER A 86 -7.70 2.32 -8.43
CA SER A 86 -7.41 0.89 -8.40
C SER A 86 -6.06 0.66 -7.70
N VAL A 87 -6.03 -0.28 -6.77
CA VAL A 87 -4.81 -0.60 -6.02
C VAL A 87 -4.46 -2.07 -6.25
N ILE A 88 -3.21 -2.31 -6.65
CA ILE A 88 -2.61 -3.64 -6.70
C ILE A 88 -1.64 -3.73 -5.53
N MET A 89 -1.94 -4.58 -4.56
CA MET A 89 -1.11 -4.78 -3.39
C MET A 89 -0.38 -6.11 -3.49
N ILE A 90 0.93 -6.07 -3.40
CA ILE A 90 1.79 -7.25 -3.34
C ILE A 90 2.12 -7.49 -1.87
N SER A 91 1.82 -8.66 -1.34
CA SER A 91 2.06 -8.98 0.07
C SER A 91 2.39 -10.47 0.25
N SER A 92 3.29 -10.75 1.17
CA SER A 92 3.60 -12.10 1.64
C SER A 92 2.81 -12.49 2.89
N GLU A 93 2.03 -11.57 3.46
CA GLU A 93 1.25 -11.79 4.68
C GLU A 93 -0.19 -12.21 4.33
N LEU A 94 -0.54 -13.47 4.55
CA LEU A 94 -1.87 -14.02 4.24
C LEU A 94 -3.02 -13.25 4.91
N PRO A 95 -2.96 -12.87 6.20
CA PRO A 95 -4.04 -12.10 6.81
C PRO A 95 -4.28 -10.76 6.15
N GLU A 96 -3.21 -10.07 5.71
CA GLU A 96 -3.29 -8.81 4.97
C GLU A 96 -3.99 -9.01 3.63
N VAL A 97 -3.55 -10.00 2.86
CA VAL A 97 -4.14 -10.32 1.55
C VAL A 97 -5.63 -10.65 1.69
N LEU A 98 -5.97 -11.54 2.62
CA LEU A 98 -7.37 -11.95 2.84
C LEU A 98 -8.27 -10.81 3.35
N GLY A 99 -7.71 -9.92 4.18
CA GLY A 99 -8.47 -8.83 4.79
C GLY A 99 -8.64 -7.60 3.89
N MET A 100 -7.74 -7.39 2.93
CA MET A 100 -7.68 -6.15 2.15
C MET A 100 -8.12 -6.31 0.70
N SER A 101 -8.16 -7.51 0.16
CA SER A 101 -8.33 -7.74 -1.27
C SER A 101 -9.78 -8.01 -1.66
N ASP A 102 -10.16 -7.60 -2.86
CA ASP A 102 -11.41 -8.00 -3.54
C ASP A 102 -11.16 -9.23 -4.42
N ARG A 103 -9.99 -9.29 -5.06
CA ARG A 103 -9.53 -10.38 -5.91
C ARG A 103 -8.08 -10.69 -5.58
N ILE A 104 -7.72 -11.96 -5.56
CA ILE A 104 -6.39 -12.44 -5.20
C ILE A 104 -5.79 -13.24 -6.35
N TYR A 105 -4.59 -12.83 -6.76
CA TYR A 105 -3.72 -13.58 -7.64
C TYR A 105 -2.62 -14.24 -6.81
N ILE A 106 -2.44 -15.55 -6.99
CA ILE A 106 -1.46 -16.33 -6.24
C ILE A 106 -0.26 -16.56 -7.15
N MET A 107 0.90 -16.03 -6.73
CA MET A 107 2.16 -16.18 -7.46
C MET A 107 3.06 -17.19 -6.79
N ASN A 108 3.73 -18.01 -7.57
CA ASN A 108 4.77 -18.92 -7.10
C ASN A 108 5.89 -19.02 -8.14
N GLU A 109 7.11 -18.74 -7.73
CA GLU A 109 8.31 -18.80 -8.59
C GLU A 109 8.15 -18.08 -9.94
N GLY A 110 7.59 -16.88 -9.91
CA GLY A 110 7.38 -16.06 -11.11
C GLY A 110 6.23 -16.50 -12.02
N ARG A 111 5.39 -17.44 -11.56
CA ARG A 111 4.24 -17.94 -12.30
C ARG A 111 2.93 -17.69 -11.55
N LEU A 112 1.85 -17.52 -12.29
CA LEU A 112 0.51 -17.45 -11.73
C LEU A 112 0.05 -18.85 -11.34
N ALA A 113 -0.04 -19.11 -10.05
CA ALA A 113 -0.47 -20.41 -9.49
C ALA A 113 -1.98 -20.51 -9.29
N GLY A 114 -2.68 -19.39 -9.19
CA GLY A 114 -4.14 -19.38 -9.03
C GLY A 114 -4.71 -17.98 -8.97
N GLU A 115 -6.03 -17.92 -9.05
CA GLU A 115 -6.82 -16.70 -8.97
C GLU A 115 -8.12 -17.02 -8.23
N VAL A 116 -8.53 -16.16 -7.30
CA VAL A 116 -9.75 -16.36 -6.53
C VAL A 116 -10.34 -15.03 -6.06
N ASP A 117 -11.67 -14.93 -6.02
CA ASP A 117 -12.34 -13.82 -5.38
C ASP A 117 -12.18 -13.90 -3.86
N ALA A 118 -12.01 -12.76 -3.20
CA ALA A 118 -11.78 -12.71 -1.77
C ALA A 118 -12.90 -13.36 -0.96
N SER A 119 -14.13 -13.31 -1.44
CA SER A 119 -15.30 -13.96 -0.82
C SER A 119 -15.18 -15.48 -0.72
N GLU A 120 -14.39 -16.11 -1.60
CA GLU A 120 -14.18 -17.55 -1.67
C GLU A 120 -12.76 -17.95 -1.23
N ALA A 121 -11.89 -16.97 -0.96
CA ALA A 121 -10.51 -17.21 -0.60
C ALA A 121 -10.37 -17.70 0.84
N THR A 122 -9.61 -18.77 1.02
CA THR A 122 -9.19 -19.28 2.32
C THR A 122 -7.67 -19.48 2.32
N GLN A 123 -7.08 -19.53 3.51
CA GLN A 123 -5.66 -19.83 3.65
C GLN A 123 -5.34 -21.21 3.05
N GLU A 124 -6.20 -22.19 3.28
CA GLU A 124 -6.07 -23.56 2.76
C GLU A 124 -6.08 -23.59 1.24
N TYR A 125 -6.97 -22.84 0.60
CA TYR A 125 -7.04 -22.73 -0.86
C TYR A 125 -5.76 -22.13 -1.45
N ILE A 126 -5.29 -21.02 -0.88
CA ILE A 126 -4.07 -20.34 -1.32
C ILE A 126 -2.86 -21.27 -1.20
N MET A 127 -2.71 -21.93 -0.05
CA MET A 127 -1.63 -22.87 0.18
C MET A 127 -1.71 -24.07 -0.77
N SER A 128 -2.90 -24.57 -1.07
CA SER A 128 -3.08 -25.67 -2.02
C SER A 128 -2.63 -25.30 -3.44
N CYS A 129 -2.90 -24.07 -3.89
CA CYS A 129 -2.43 -23.58 -5.18
C CYS A 129 -0.90 -23.53 -5.26
N ILE A 130 -0.24 -23.07 -4.20
CA ILE A 130 1.23 -23.00 -4.11
C ILE A 130 1.82 -24.42 -4.16
N LEU A 131 1.30 -25.33 -3.34
CA LEU A 131 1.81 -26.71 -3.26
C LEU A 131 1.60 -27.51 -4.55
N LYS A 132 0.51 -27.28 -5.27
CA LYS A 132 0.30 -27.89 -6.60
C LYS A 132 1.26 -27.34 -7.64
N ALA A 133 1.52 -26.05 -7.62
CA ALA A 133 2.50 -25.43 -8.51
C ALA A 133 3.91 -25.99 -8.31
N ASP A 134 4.31 -26.23 -7.05
CA ASP A 134 5.61 -26.82 -6.70
C ASP A 134 5.77 -28.26 -7.22
N LYS A 135 4.67 -28.99 -7.35
CA LYS A 135 4.67 -30.38 -7.88
C LYS A 135 4.55 -30.44 -9.39
N GLY A 136 4.43 -29.30 -10.07
CA GLY A 136 4.22 -29.25 -11.51
C GLY A 136 2.85 -29.75 -11.99
N GLU A 137 1.88 -29.76 -11.09
CA GLU A 137 0.49 -30.16 -11.38
C GLU A 137 -0.37 -29.00 -11.88
#